data_95131e3907a201c8f0fcdbcddf9e066a
#
_entry.id   95131e3907a201c8f0fcdbcddf9e066a
#
_cell.length_a   1.000
_cell.length_b   1.000
_cell.length_c   1.000
_cell.angle_alpha   90.00
_cell.angle_beta   90.00
_cell.angle_gamma   90.00
#
_symmetry.space_group_name_H-M   'P 1'
#
loop_
_entity.id
_entity.type
_entity.pdbx_description
1 polymer ?
#
loop_
_entity_poly.entity_id
_entity_poly.type
_entity_poly.pdbx_seq_one_letter_code
_entity_poly.pdbx_strand_id
1 'polypeptide(L)'
;MSRRTDYFNDPAAPKANSIVPAVTAFVVNDAGDVLLERRSDNGRWGMPGGVQEIGENIAGTVVREVLEETGIRVEVVGLVGIFTDPGHIIAFADGEVRQEFSLCFRARPVGGEIKVSSESFAVRWVPRAELDSLDISPTTRRRLEQGFRNSEVPLIS
;
A
#
# COMPACT_ATOMS: atom_id res chain seq x y z
N MET A 1 2.44 10.11 13.48
CA MET A 1 1.53 9.87 12.33
C MET A 1 0.12 10.30 12.71
N SER A 2 -0.55 11.01 11.83
CA SER A 2 -1.93 11.44 12.01
C SER A 2 -2.88 10.24 12.03
N ARG A 3 -3.89 10.26 12.91
CA ARG A 3 -4.89 9.20 12.97
C ARG A 3 -5.66 9.14 11.65
N ARG A 4 -5.79 7.94 11.10
CA ARG A 4 -6.42 7.66 9.82
C ARG A 4 -7.72 6.87 10.02
N THR A 5 -8.77 7.25 9.29
CA THR A 5 -10.02 6.50 9.20
C THR A 5 -10.35 6.26 7.74
N ASP A 6 -10.57 5.00 7.39
CA ASP A 6 -10.95 4.61 6.03
C ASP A 6 -12.45 4.34 5.96
N TYR A 7 -13.09 4.84 4.91
CA TYR A 7 -14.50 4.61 4.58
C TYR A 7 -14.58 3.94 3.21
N PHE A 8 -15.41 2.91 3.10
CA PHE A 8 -15.59 2.13 1.87
C PHE A 8 -17.07 2.14 1.48
N ASN A 9 -17.44 2.94 0.48
CA ASN A 9 -18.83 3.11 0.03
C ASN A 9 -19.79 3.42 1.18
N ASP A 10 -19.34 4.20 2.13
CA ASP A 10 -20.08 4.53 3.34
C ASP A 10 -20.76 5.89 3.16
N PRO A 11 -22.11 5.96 3.25
CA PRO A 11 -22.82 7.23 3.14
C PRO A 11 -22.50 8.22 4.27
N ALA A 12 -21.92 7.75 5.38
CA ALA A 12 -21.46 8.60 6.47
C ALA A 12 -20.05 9.16 6.25
N ALA A 13 -19.37 8.79 5.16
CA ALA A 13 -18.04 9.31 4.87
C ALA A 13 -18.07 10.84 4.70
N PRO A 14 -17.07 11.55 5.26
CA PRO A 14 -16.95 12.98 5.00
C PRO A 14 -16.67 13.25 3.53
N LYS A 15 -17.01 14.45 3.06
CA LYS A 15 -16.75 14.85 1.69
C LYS A 15 -15.24 15.01 1.46
N ALA A 16 -14.73 14.38 0.40
CA ALA A 16 -13.33 14.52 0.03
C ALA A 16 -12.99 15.97 -0.35
N ASN A 17 -11.81 16.41 0.08
CA ASN A 17 -11.26 17.73 -0.22
C ASN A 17 -9.87 17.66 -0.86
N SER A 18 -9.36 16.46 -1.14
CA SER A 18 -8.05 16.27 -1.77
C SER A 18 -7.95 14.98 -2.56
N ILE A 19 -7.07 14.99 -3.55
CA ILE A 19 -6.56 13.81 -4.25
C ILE A 19 -5.05 13.98 -4.31
N VAL A 20 -4.31 13.01 -3.81
CA VAL A 20 -2.84 13.05 -3.81
C VAL A 20 -2.27 11.81 -4.45
N PRO A 21 -1.20 11.91 -5.26
CA PRO A 21 -0.52 10.74 -5.81
C PRO A 21 0.07 9.88 -4.68
N ALA A 22 -0.35 8.63 -4.62
CA ALA A 22 0.14 7.67 -3.66
C ALA A 22 0.53 6.37 -4.35
N VAL A 23 1.41 5.60 -3.73
CA VAL A 23 1.87 4.31 -4.22
C VAL A 23 1.69 3.23 -3.17
N THR A 24 1.51 2.00 -3.63
CA THR A 24 1.71 0.79 -2.84
C THR A 24 2.63 -0.14 -3.61
N ALA A 25 3.34 -1.00 -2.89
CA ALA A 25 4.28 -1.94 -3.49
C ALA A 25 3.86 -3.38 -3.23
N PHE A 26 3.62 -4.12 -4.28
CA PHE A 26 3.44 -5.57 -4.25
C PHE A 26 4.82 -6.21 -4.40
N VAL A 27 5.41 -6.61 -3.27
CA VAL A 27 6.77 -7.16 -3.19
C VAL A 27 6.67 -8.62 -2.81
N VAL A 28 7.16 -9.50 -3.67
CA VAL A 28 7.16 -10.95 -3.45
C VAL A 28 8.60 -11.44 -3.50
N ASN A 29 8.97 -12.27 -2.52
CA ASN A 29 10.29 -12.91 -2.48
C ASN A 29 10.32 -14.20 -3.31
N ASP A 30 11.47 -14.87 -3.36
CA ASP A 30 11.64 -16.11 -4.11
C ASP A 30 10.77 -17.26 -3.60
N ALA A 31 10.37 -17.22 -2.33
CA ALA A 31 9.45 -18.21 -1.74
C ALA A 31 7.98 -17.96 -2.11
N GLY A 32 7.68 -16.84 -2.75
CA GLY A 32 6.30 -16.44 -3.08
C GLY A 32 5.57 -15.71 -1.96
N ASP A 33 6.26 -15.36 -0.88
CA ASP A 33 5.69 -14.62 0.24
C ASP A 33 5.66 -13.12 -0.08
N VAL A 34 4.59 -12.45 0.37
CA VAL A 34 4.40 -11.02 0.14
C VAL A 34 4.82 -10.20 1.36
N LEU A 35 5.45 -9.07 1.11
CA LEU A 35 5.88 -8.14 2.15
C LEU A 35 4.69 -7.30 2.61
N LEU A 36 4.33 -7.44 3.88
CA LEU A 36 3.27 -6.67 4.52
C LEU A 36 3.74 -6.03 5.81
N GLU A 37 3.09 -4.93 6.16
CA GLU A 37 3.26 -4.26 7.44
C GLU A 37 1.93 -4.16 8.16
N ARG A 38 1.96 -4.26 9.49
CA ARG A 38 0.81 -3.95 10.33
C ARG A 38 0.87 -2.49 10.73
N ARG A 39 -0.02 -1.69 10.22
CA ARG A 39 -0.01 -0.24 10.38
C ARG A 39 -0.35 0.18 11.81
N SER A 40 0.40 1.14 12.35
CA SER A 40 0.13 1.70 13.68
C SER A 40 -1.08 2.63 13.71
N ASP A 41 -1.47 3.22 12.56
CA ASP A 41 -2.58 4.18 12.48
C ASP A 41 -3.97 3.53 12.48
N ASN A 42 -4.12 2.30 11.99
CA ASN A 42 -5.39 1.58 11.96
C ASN A 42 -5.34 0.12 12.41
N GLY A 43 -4.15 -0.39 12.72
CA GLY A 43 -3.93 -1.77 13.19
C GLY A 43 -4.09 -2.85 12.13
N ARG A 44 -4.32 -2.49 10.87
CA ARG A 44 -4.50 -3.43 9.77
C ARG A 44 -3.19 -3.75 9.07
N TRP A 45 -3.14 -4.94 8.47
CA TRP A 45 -2.06 -5.33 7.58
C TRP A 45 -2.26 -4.70 6.21
N GLY A 46 -1.20 -4.15 5.64
CA GLY A 46 -1.21 -3.53 4.34
C GLY A 46 0.12 -3.66 3.62
N MET A 47 0.11 -3.34 2.34
CA MET A 47 1.33 -3.23 1.56
C MET A 47 2.06 -1.94 1.91
N PRO A 48 3.41 -1.95 1.91
CA PRO A 48 4.16 -0.70 2.10
C PRO A 48 3.84 0.29 0.98
N GLY A 49 3.83 1.56 1.32
CA GLY A 49 3.54 2.63 0.38
C GLY A 49 3.39 3.98 1.05
N GLY A 50 3.11 4.98 0.26
CA GLY A 50 2.93 6.34 0.75
C GLY A 50 2.78 7.34 -0.37
N VAL A 51 2.91 8.62 -0.03
CA VAL A 51 2.65 9.74 -0.93
C VAL A 51 3.95 10.15 -1.64
N GLN A 52 3.82 10.48 -2.93
CA GLN A 52 4.91 11.06 -3.70
C GLN A 52 5.31 12.42 -3.13
N GLU A 53 6.60 12.64 -2.96
CA GLU A 53 7.15 13.93 -2.55
C GLU A 53 7.62 14.74 -3.76
N ILE A 54 7.63 16.06 -3.61
CA ILE A 54 8.15 16.96 -4.64
C ILE A 54 9.62 16.62 -4.89
N GLY A 55 9.99 16.50 -6.16
CA GLY A 55 11.34 16.13 -6.57
C GLY A 55 11.54 14.65 -6.82
N GLU A 56 10.58 13.79 -6.45
CA GLU A 56 10.63 12.37 -6.73
C GLU A 56 9.95 12.03 -8.06
N ASN A 57 10.49 11.01 -8.75
CA ASN A 57 9.68 10.27 -9.71
C ASN A 57 8.93 9.15 -8.98
N ILE A 58 7.92 8.58 -9.61
CA ILE A 58 7.02 7.65 -8.92
C ILE A 58 7.72 6.32 -8.51
N ALA A 59 8.65 5.83 -9.32
CA ALA A 59 9.45 4.65 -8.96
C ALA A 59 10.34 4.93 -7.75
N GLY A 60 10.90 6.13 -7.66
CA GLY A 60 11.68 6.58 -6.51
C GLY A 60 10.85 6.63 -5.23
N THR A 61 9.59 7.05 -5.33
CA THR A 61 8.65 7.02 -4.20
C THR A 61 8.47 5.60 -3.68
N VAL A 62 8.26 4.63 -4.56
CA VAL A 62 8.14 3.21 -4.17
C VAL A 62 9.38 2.74 -3.43
N VAL A 63 10.55 2.97 -4.00
CA VAL A 63 11.83 2.52 -3.41
C VAL A 63 12.03 3.15 -2.02
N ARG A 64 11.79 4.45 -1.90
CA ARG A 64 11.94 5.17 -0.63
C ARG A 64 10.96 4.65 0.43
N GLU A 65 9.68 4.58 0.11
CA GLU A 65 8.66 4.15 1.06
C GLU A 65 8.86 2.72 1.55
N VAL A 66 9.18 1.79 0.66
CA VAL A 66 9.43 0.40 1.04
C VAL A 66 10.65 0.32 1.97
N LEU A 67 11.73 1.04 1.66
CA LEU A 67 12.92 1.05 2.50
C LEU A 67 12.64 1.67 3.88
N GLU A 68 11.96 2.81 3.93
CA GLU A 68 11.63 3.49 5.20
C GLU A 68 10.73 2.63 6.08
N GLU A 69 9.71 2.01 5.51
CA GLU A 69 8.70 1.27 6.28
C GLU A 69 9.11 -0.15 6.63
N THR A 70 9.95 -0.78 5.85
CA THR A 70 10.24 -2.22 5.99
C THR A 70 11.72 -2.58 6.12
N GLY A 71 12.63 -1.69 5.74
CA GLY A 71 14.06 -1.97 5.65
C GLY A 71 14.48 -2.72 4.39
N ILE A 72 13.54 -3.10 3.53
CA ILE A 72 13.82 -3.85 2.32
C ILE A 72 14.08 -2.90 1.15
N ARG A 73 15.15 -3.18 0.41
CA ARG A 73 15.46 -2.49 -0.85
C ARG A 73 14.78 -3.22 -1.98
N VAL A 74 14.10 -2.48 -2.83
CA VAL A 74 13.36 -3.03 -3.96
C VAL A 74 13.72 -2.35 -5.27
N GLU A 75 13.45 -3.05 -6.35
CA GLU A 75 13.47 -2.56 -7.71
C GLU A 75 12.06 -2.68 -8.28
N VAL A 76 11.55 -1.59 -8.86
CA VAL A 76 10.24 -1.58 -9.51
C VAL A 76 10.36 -2.31 -10.86
N VAL A 77 9.51 -3.31 -11.07
CA VAL A 77 9.54 -4.16 -12.27
C VAL A 77 8.27 -4.09 -13.11
N GLY A 78 7.20 -3.48 -12.61
CA GLY A 78 5.96 -3.34 -13.37
C GLY A 78 4.87 -2.63 -12.60
N LEU A 79 3.74 -2.44 -13.25
CA LEU A 79 2.54 -1.84 -12.69
C LEU A 79 1.48 -2.93 -12.48
N VAL A 80 1.03 -3.10 -11.24
CA VAL A 80 -0.10 -3.99 -10.91
C VAL A 80 -1.41 -3.35 -11.31
N GLY A 81 -1.59 -2.09 -11.01
CA GLY A 81 -2.79 -1.37 -11.39
C GLY A 81 -2.88 0.06 -10.85
N ILE A 82 -3.88 0.75 -11.36
CA ILE A 82 -4.29 2.09 -10.95
C ILE A 82 -5.60 1.94 -10.19
N PHE A 83 -5.65 2.38 -8.95
CA PHE A 83 -6.79 2.22 -8.05
C PHE A 83 -7.31 3.60 -7.65
N THR A 84 -8.49 3.97 -8.13
CA THR A 84 -9.04 5.31 -7.98
C THR A 84 -10.52 5.28 -7.58
N ASP A 85 -10.89 4.37 -6.69
CA ASP A 85 -12.27 4.22 -6.25
C ASP A 85 -12.78 5.49 -5.53
N PRO A 86 -13.76 6.21 -6.08
CA PRO A 86 -14.33 7.39 -5.41
C PRO A 86 -15.10 7.04 -4.13
N GLY A 87 -15.46 5.77 -3.93
CA GLY A 87 -16.06 5.28 -2.70
C GLY A 87 -15.08 5.02 -1.57
N HIS A 88 -13.78 5.01 -1.84
CA HIS A 88 -12.76 4.87 -0.81
C HIS A 88 -12.29 6.27 -0.38
N ILE A 89 -12.72 6.68 0.79
CA ILE A 89 -12.40 7.97 1.40
C ILE A 89 -11.50 7.74 2.61
N ILE A 90 -10.47 8.55 2.73
CA ILE A 90 -9.49 8.47 3.80
C ILE A 90 -9.45 9.78 4.55
N ALA A 91 -9.95 9.79 5.79
CA ALA A 91 -9.97 10.98 6.63
C ALA A 91 -8.82 10.98 7.63
N PHE A 92 -8.16 12.11 7.77
CA PHE A 92 -7.09 12.33 8.74
C PHE A 92 -7.53 13.31 9.83
N ALA A 93 -6.89 13.24 10.99
CA ALA A 93 -7.23 14.05 12.16
C ALA A 93 -7.01 15.56 11.95
N ASP A 94 -6.17 15.95 10.97
CA ASP A 94 -5.90 17.34 10.62
C ASP A 94 -6.98 17.99 9.73
N GLY A 95 -8.02 17.24 9.33
CA GLY A 95 -9.09 17.71 8.46
C GLY A 95 -8.89 17.41 6.99
N GLU A 96 -7.76 16.81 6.59
CA GLU A 96 -7.59 16.32 5.23
C GLU A 96 -8.49 15.10 4.99
N VAL A 97 -9.23 15.13 3.88
CA VAL A 97 -10.10 14.02 3.47
C VAL A 97 -9.75 13.69 2.01
N ARG A 98 -9.12 12.54 1.80
CA ARG A 98 -8.67 12.09 0.48
C ARG A 98 -9.67 11.18 -0.18
N GLN A 99 -9.88 11.41 -1.47
CA GLN A 99 -10.39 10.38 -2.37
C GLN A 99 -9.20 9.53 -2.84
N GLU A 100 -9.37 8.22 -2.90
CA GLU A 100 -8.30 7.30 -3.29
C GLU A 100 -7.70 7.64 -4.66
N PHE A 101 -6.38 7.73 -4.72
CA PHE A 101 -5.58 7.71 -5.93
C PHE A 101 -4.30 6.95 -5.62
N SER A 102 -4.22 5.70 -6.05
CA SER A 102 -3.07 4.85 -5.73
C SER A 102 -2.61 4.08 -6.95
N LEU A 103 -1.29 4.13 -7.17
CA LEU A 103 -0.61 3.30 -8.14
C LEU A 103 0.03 2.13 -7.40
N CYS A 104 -0.39 0.91 -7.70
CA CYS A 104 0.20 -0.29 -7.11
C CYS A 104 1.27 -0.84 -8.06
N PHE A 105 2.51 -0.85 -7.60
CA PHE A 105 3.64 -1.34 -8.39
C PHE A 105 4.05 -2.74 -7.97
N ARG A 106 4.45 -3.52 -8.95
CA ARG A 106 5.18 -4.77 -8.73
C ARG A 106 6.63 -4.42 -8.52
N ALA A 107 7.20 -4.89 -7.42
CA ALA A 107 8.60 -4.69 -7.11
C ALA A 107 9.22 -6.00 -6.59
N ARG A 108 10.52 -6.16 -6.79
CA ARG A 108 11.25 -7.31 -6.28
C ARG A 108 12.30 -6.89 -5.26
N PRO A 109 12.54 -7.71 -4.23
CA PRO A 109 13.57 -7.40 -3.26
C PRO A 109 14.97 -7.58 -3.88
N VAL A 110 15.84 -6.61 -3.63
CA VAL A 110 17.23 -6.63 -4.12
C VAL A 110 18.25 -6.50 -2.98
N GLY A 111 17.80 -6.34 -1.75
CA GLY A 111 18.67 -6.22 -0.58
C GLY A 111 17.94 -5.72 0.66
N GLY A 112 18.72 -5.42 1.70
CA GLY A 112 18.18 -4.95 2.96
C GLY A 112 17.71 -6.09 3.87
N GLU A 113 17.26 -5.71 5.05
CA GLU A 113 16.71 -6.62 6.07
C GLU A 113 15.46 -6.01 6.68
N ILE A 114 14.51 -6.83 7.09
CA ILE A 114 13.30 -6.35 7.76
C ILE A 114 13.67 -5.52 8.98
N LYS A 115 13.14 -4.30 9.00
CA LYS A 115 13.29 -3.36 10.09
C LYS A 115 11.95 -2.64 10.30
N VAL A 116 11.40 -2.76 11.49
CA VAL A 116 10.13 -2.10 11.84
C VAL A 116 10.36 -0.62 12.04
N SER A 117 9.56 0.21 11.36
CA SER A 117 9.57 1.67 11.53
C SER A 117 8.64 2.10 12.67
N SER A 118 8.65 3.40 13.02
CA SER A 118 7.71 3.97 13.99
C SER A 118 6.25 3.97 13.50
N GLU A 119 6.03 3.75 12.21
CA GLU A 119 4.70 3.75 11.58
C GLU A 119 4.04 2.38 11.55
N SER A 120 4.74 1.34 12.00
CA SER A 120 4.27 -0.04 11.93
C SER A 120 4.45 -0.76 13.26
N PHE A 121 3.52 -1.65 13.59
CA PHE A 121 3.66 -2.58 14.72
C PHE A 121 4.50 -3.81 14.36
N ALA A 122 4.47 -4.21 13.08
CA ALA A 122 5.19 -5.39 12.59
C ALA A 122 5.41 -5.29 11.08
N VAL A 123 6.45 -5.96 10.60
CA VAL A 123 6.73 -6.15 9.18
C VAL A 123 7.04 -7.63 8.99
N ARG A 124 6.42 -8.27 8.00
CA ARG A 124 6.59 -9.70 7.73
C ARG A 124 6.57 -10.03 6.25
N TRP A 125 7.29 -11.07 5.89
CA TRP A 125 7.02 -11.84 4.69
C TRP A 125 5.87 -12.80 5.01
N VAL A 126 4.73 -12.63 4.34
CA VAL A 126 3.50 -13.37 4.63
C VAL A 126 3.23 -14.37 3.51
N PRO A 127 3.14 -15.68 3.84
CA PRO A 127 2.72 -16.67 2.87
C PRO A 127 1.31 -16.37 2.35
N ARG A 128 1.08 -16.58 1.07
CA ARG A 128 -0.24 -16.34 0.45
C ARG A 128 -1.37 -17.04 1.20
N ALA A 129 -1.12 -18.27 1.70
CA ALA A 129 -2.10 -19.05 2.44
C ALA A 129 -2.54 -18.41 3.77
N GLU A 130 -1.73 -17.52 4.36
CA GLU A 130 -2.07 -16.83 5.61
C GLU A 130 -2.92 -15.57 5.40
N LEU A 131 -3.04 -15.05 4.18
CA LEU A 131 -3.67 -13.75 3.92
C LEU A 131 -5.13 -13.69 4.40
N ASP A 132 -5.88 -14.79 4.27
CA ASP A 132 -7.28 -14.82 4.69
C ASP A 132 -7.46 -14.73 6.21
N SER A 133 -6.43 -15.04 6.99
CA SER A 133 -6.46 -14.96 8.45
C SER A 133 -6.09 -13.57 9.00
N LEU A 134 -5.62 -12.66 8.16
CA LEU A 134 -5.17 -11.33 8.56
C LEU A 134 -6.27 -10.29 8.36
N ASP A 135 -6.28 -9.29 9.23
CA ASP A 135 -7.15 -8.12 9.07
C ASP A 135 -6.57 -7.19 7.99
N ILE A 136 -7.10 -7.34 6.80
CA ILE A 136 -6.68 -6.61 5.60
C ILE A 136 -7.90 -5.90 5.01
N SER A 137 -7.74 -4.63 4.64
CA SER A 137 -8.84 -3.86 4.05
C SER A 137 -9.27 -4.42 2.69
N PRO A 138 -10.52 -4.18 2.26
CA PRO A 138 -11.01 -4.65 0.96
C PRO A 138 -10.16 -4.16 -0.22
N THR A 139 -9.69 -2.92 -0.18
CA THR A 139 -8.86 -2.36 -1.26
C THR A 139 -7.48 -3.01 -1.31
N THR A 140 -6.88 -3.28 -0.17
CA THR A 140 -5.59 -4.00 -0.11
C THR A 140 -5.74 -5.43 -0.60
N ARG A 141 -6.83 -6.12 -0.24
CA ARG A 141 -7.11 -7.48 -0.76
C ARG A 141 -7.22 -7.48 -2.28
N ARG A 142 -7.91 -6.51 -2.84
CA ARG A 142 -8.06 -6.37 -4.30
C ARG A 142 -6.72 -6.17 -5.00
N ARG A 143 -5.83 -5.35 -4.42
CA ARG A 143 -4.48 -5.15 -4.95
C ARG A 143 -3.64 -6.41 -4.85
N LEU A 144 -3.71 -7.13 -3.73
CA LEU A 144 -3.02 -8.41 -3.55
C LEU A 144 -3.48 -9.45 -4.57
N GLU A 145 -4.79 -9.60 -4.75
CA GLU A 145 -5.35 -10.51 -5.75
C GLU A 145 -4.84 -10.19 -7.15
N GLN A 146 -4.87 -8.91 -7.52
CA GLN A 146 -4.38 -8.47 -8.83
C GLN A 146 -2.87 -8.70 -8.97
N GLY A 147 -2.10 -8.47 -7.92
CA GLY A 147 -0.67 -8.76 -7.89
C GLY A 147 -0.36 -10.23 -8.11
N PHE A 148 -1.07 -11.11 -7.40
CA PHE A 148 -0.90 -12.57 -7.53
C PHE A 148 -1.36 -13.14 -8.87
N ARG A 149 -2.28 -12.48 -9.58
CA ARG A 149 -2.65 -12.86 -10.95
C ARG A 149 -1.47 -12.74 -11.93
N ASN A 150 -0.53 -11.88 -11.62
CA ASN A 150 0.66 -11.63 -12.45
C ASN A 150 0.32 -11.36 -13.92
N SER A 151 -0.73 -10.57 -14.13
CA SER A 151 -1.19 -10.18 -15.47
C SER A 151 -0.21 -9.19 -16.10
N GLU A 152 0.05 -9.35 -17.41
CA GLU A 152 0.83 -8.38 -18.19
C GLU A 152 0.08 -7.05 -18.36
N VAL A 153 -1.26 -7.09 -18.24
CA VAL A 153 -2.11 -5.91 -18.38
C VAL A 153 -2.47 -5.40 -17.00
N PRO A 154 -2.08 -4.15 -16.64
CA PRO A 154 -2.47 -3.55 -15.38
C PRO A 154 -3.98 -3.38 -15.25
N LEU A 155 -4.49 -3.49 -14.03
CA LEU A 155 -5.87 -3.15 -13.73
C LEU A 155 -6.04 -1.63 -13.73
N ILE A 156 -7.08 -1.15 -14.38
CA ILE A 156 -7.49 0.26 -14.30
C ILE A 156 -8.85 0.31 -13.64
N SER A 157 -8.92 1.01 -12.53
CA SER A 157 -10.12 0.97 -11.70
C SER A 157 -10.33 2.28 -10.93
#